data_59066de46b27478197276c442f053d81
#
_entry.id   59066de46b27478197276c442f053d81
#
_cell.length_a   1.000
_cell.length_b   1.000
_cell.length_c   1.000
_cell.angle_alpha   90.00
_cell.angle_beta   90.00
_cell.angle_gamma   90.00
#
_symmetry.space_group_name_H-M   'P 1'
#
loop_
_entity.id
_entity.type
_entity.pdbx_description
1 polymer ?
#
loop_
_entity_poly.entity_id
_entity_poly.type
_entity_poly.pdbx_seq_one_letter_code
_entity_poly.pdbx_strand_id
1 'polypeptide(L)'
;MLLNELTGIKNQSDKSLNDLIIDFIAKNYKKIGIGSFAAVFENPKKPNEVIKFWVNDPAYEEYISFALKHPSKHFLKVYKTGKLTLNLNDKTLKLKYAKIEKLDRTEMFDEFSSGIKLSEVLHFIESIDLNILKLPHILDLATNEFNKNGKLPDDVSEFIINVYSLHKALGDKHNFDLDTRNVLKRGNNFVISDPYYSFNSVPLTDVVDRDTYWLLTKQIKQNNTPIKSVSLSWD
;
A
#
# COMPACT_ATOMS: atom_id res chain seq x y z
N MET A 1 21.62 -6.25 -11.30
CA MET A 1 21.62 -5.42 -12.51
C MET A 1 22.11 -4.04 -12.16
N LEU A 2 23.17 -3.59 -12.80
CA LEU A 2 23.79 -2.30 -12.49
C LEU A 2 22.97 -1.15 -13.10
N LEU A 3 22.94 -0.01 -12.44
CA LEU A 3 22.25 1.22 -12.84
C LEU A 3 22.55 1.62 -14.30
N ASN A 4 23.71 1.24 -14.82
CA ASN A 4 24.14 1.54 -16.18
C ASN A 4 23.26 0.92 -17.29
N GLU A 5 22.59 -0.20 -17.01
CA GLU A 5 21.63 -0.81 -17.95
C GLU A 5 20.25 -0.17 -17.86
N LEU A 6 19.96 0.46 -16.72
CA LEU A 6 18.69 1.14 -16.48
C LEU A 6 18.58 2.49 -17.18
N THR A 7 19.70 3.16 -17.44
CA THR A 7 19.64 4.59 -17.76
C THR A 7 20.21 4.94 -19.11
N GLY A 8 21.10 4.12 -19.70
CA GLY A 8 21.90 4.57 -20.85
C GLY A 8 22.69 5.87 -20.54
N ILE A 9 22.79 6.25 -19.25
CA ILE A 9 23.31 7.52 -18.78
C ILE A 9 24.80 7.34 -18.51
N LYS A 10 25.59 7.41 -19.54
CA LYS A 10 27.03 7.38 -19.38
C LYS A 10 27.68 8.70 -18.93
N ASN A 11 26.94 9.83 -18.91
CA ASN A 11 27.50 11.14 -18.57
C ASN A 11 26.43 12.10 -18.02
N GLN A 12 25.89 11.83 -16.82
CA GLN A 12 25.05 12.82 -16.11
C GLN A 12 25.53 12.99 -14.69
N SER A 13 26.64 13.71 -14.52
CA SER A 13 27.24 13.99 -13.20
C SER A 13 26.45 14.93 -12.30
N ASP A 14 25.38 15.58 -12.80
CA ASP A 14 24.70 16.67 -12.11
C ASP A 14 23.20 16.46 -11.84
N LYS A 15 22.65 15.27 -12.10
CA LYS A 15 21.24 15.01 -11.74
C LYS A 15 21.08 14.71 -10.26
N SER A 16 20.15 15.43 -9.63
CA SER A 16 19.78 15.15 -8.25
C SER A 16 19.20 13.72 -8.12
N LEU A 17 19.24 13.15 -6.93
CA LEU A 17 18.58 11.88 -6.60
C LEU A 17 17.13 11.87 -7.10
N ASN A 18 16.48 13.00 -6.97
CA ASN A 18 15.11 13.22 -7.33
C ASN A 18 14.88 13.09 -8.83
N ASP A 19 15.75 13.70 -9.64
CA ASP A 19 15.66 13.60 -11.09
C ASP A 19 15.83 12.17 -11.58
N LEU A 20 16.67 11.39 -10.91
CA LEU A 20 16.89 9.99 -11.25
C LEU A 20 15.70 9.11 -10.86
N ILE A 21 15.10 9.33 -9.71
CA ILE A 21 13.87 8.64 -9.30
C ILE A 21 12.73 9.00 -10.25
N ILE A 22 12.59 10.28 -10.60
CA ILE A 22 11.57 10.77 -11.53
C ILE A 22 11.77 10.16 -12.91
N ASP A 23 12.99 10.20 -13.43
CA ASP A 23 13.31 9.64 -14.75
C ASP A 23 13.08 8.13 -14.79
N PHE A 24 13.45 7.42 -13.74
CA PHE A 24 13.20 5.98 -13.59
C PHE A 24 11.69 5.69 -13.60
N ILE A 25 10.95 6.46 -12.86
CA ILE A 25 9.51 6.31 -12.70
C ILE A 25 8.77 6.74 -13.97
N ALA A 26 9.12 7.89 -14.54
CA ALA A 26 8.47 8.45 -15.72
C ALA A 26 8.68 7.63 -16.98
N LYS A 27 9.83 6.95 -17.11
CA LYS A 27 10.16 6.16 -18.32
C LYS A 27 9.37 4.88 -18.45
N ASN A 28 8.86 4.30 -17.35
CA ASN A 28 8.40 2.92 -17.37
C ASN A 28 7.06 2.64 -16.70
N TYR A 29 6.54 3.55 -15.88
CA TYR A 29 5.38 3.28 -15.05
C TYR A 29 4.44 4.47 -14.95
N LYS A 30 3.14 4.21 -15.13
CA LYS A 30 2.12 5.19 -14.83
C LYS A 30 1.94 5.26 -13.33
N LYS A 31 2.15 6.44 -12.74
CA LYS A 31 1.93 6.67 -11.33
C LYS A 31 0.43 6.66 -11.03
N ILE A 32 0.03 5.92 -10.02
CA ILE A 32 -1.37 5.82 -9.58
C ILE A 32 -1.59 6.37 -8.17
N GLY A 33 -0.55 6.45 -7.34
CA GLY A 33 -0.66 7.02 -6.00
C GLY A 33 0.67 7.46 -5.42
N ILE A 34 0.62 8.46 -4.56
CA ILE A 34 1.71 8.85 -3.66
C ILE A 34 1.10 9.07 -2.29
N GLY A 35 1.69 8.47 -1.28
CA GLY A 35 1.47 8.73 0.13
C GLY A 35 2.71 9.36 0.77
N SER A 36 2.65 9.64 2.06
CA SER A 36 3.75 10.23 2.82
C SER A 36 5.02 9.37 2.77
N PHE A 37 4.89 8.04 2.80
CA PHE A 37 6.01 7.10 2.93
C PHE A 37 6.27 6.28 1.67
N ALA A 38 5.35 6.25 0.72
CA ALA A 38 5.42 5.36 -0.43
C ALA A 38 4.84 5.97 -1.71
N ALA A 39 5.29 5.45 -2.86
CA ALA A 39 4.73 5.75 -4.17
C ALA A 39 4.33 4.46 -4.88
N VAL A 40 3.18 4.48 -5.56
CA VAL A 40 2.58 3.33 -6.25
C VAL A 40 2.47 3.59 -7.74
N PHE A 41 2.92 2.63 -8.53
CA PHE A 41 2.96 2.69 -9.97
C PHE A 41 2.29 1.50 -10.62
N GLU A 42 1.62 1.74 -11.75
CA GLU A 42 1.02 0.71 -12.59
C GLU A 42 2.10 0.06 -13.47
N ASN A 43 2.13 -1.27 -13.53
CA ASN A 43 3.01 -1.97 -14.44
C ASN A 43 2.35 -2.06 -15.84
N PRO A 44 2.84 -1.34 -16.88
CA PRO A 44 2.19 -1.32 -18.18
C PRO A 44 2.22 -2.69 -18.90
N LYS A 45 3.14 -3.58 -18.51
CA LYS A 45 3.23 -4.95 -19.03
C LYS A 45 2.32 -5.93 -18.30
N LYS A 46 1.81 -5.56 -17.14
CA LYS A 46 0.96 -6.38 -16.27
C LYS A 46 -0.13 -5.50 -15.64
N PRO A 47 -1.26 -5.28 -16.32
CA PRO A 47 -2.28 -4.31 -15.91
C PRO A 47 -2.92 -4.63 -14.55
N ASN A 48 -2.83 -5.89 -14.10
CA ASN A 48 -3.35 -6.33 -12.80
C ASN A 48 -2.29 -6.29 -11.68
N GLU A 49 -1.12 -5.72 -11.93
CA GLU A 49 -0.01 -5.61 -10.98
C GLU A 49 0.40 -4.15 -10.82
N VAL A 50 0.63 -3.75 -9.57
CA VAL A 50 1.23 -2.47 -9.24
C VAL A 50 2.53 -2.68 -8.47
N ILE A 51 3.40 -1.68 -8.50
CA ILE A 51 4.64 -1.67 -7.74
C ILE A 51 4.57 -0.52 -6.74
N LYS A 52 4.65 -0.83 -5.45
CA LYS A 52 4.78 0.14 -4.37
C LYS A 52 6.25 0.23 -3.97
N PHE A 53 6.80 1.44 -3.92
CA PHE A 53 8.16 1.74 -3.48
C PHE A 53 8.14 2.54 -2.20
N TRP A 54 9.09 2.26 -1.30
CA TRP A 54 9.34 3.03 -0.08
C TRP A 54 10.83 3.02 0.27
N VAL A 55 11.26 3.90 1.15
CA VAL A 55 12.64 3.96 1.66
C VAL A 55 12.76 3.15 2.93
N ASN A 56 12.05 3.55 3.96
CA ASN A 56 11.97 2.87 5.23
C ASN A 56 10.55 3.00 5.78
N ASP A 57 9.83 1.89 5.80
CA ASP A 57 8.49 1.78 6.36
C ASP A 57 8.35 0.41 7.06
N PRO A 58 8.81 0.32 8.31
CA PRO A 58 8.80 -0.93 9.06
C PRO A 58 7.39 -1.52 9.22
N ALA A 59 6.39 -0.67 9.41
CA ALA A 59 5.01 -1.11 9.55
C ALA A 59 4.50 -1.80 8.29
N TYR A 60 4.73 -1.19 7.13
CA TYR A 60 4.35 -1.79 5.85
C TYR A 60 5.13 -3.06 5.55
N GLU A 61 6.42 -3.11 5.88
CA GLU A 61 7.24 -4.32 5.69
C GLU A 61 6.75 -5.51 6.51
N GLU A 62 6.40 -5.28 7.76
CA GLU A 62 5.84 -6.33 8.62
C GLU A 62 4.44 -6.74 8.13
N TYR A 63 3.60 -5.78 7.69
CA TYR A 63 2.31 -6.10 7.09
C TYR A 63 2.46 -6.97 5.82
N ILE A 64 3.34 -6.63 4.89
CA ILE A 64 3.62 -7.44 3.69
C ILE A 64 4.10 -8.85 4.07
N SER A 65 4.98 -8.94 5.08
CA SER A 65 5.44 -10.24 5.59
C SER A 65 4.31 -11.05 6.20
N PHE A 66 3.40 -10.41 6.92
CA PHE A 66 2.21 -11.03 7.49
C PHE A 66 1.26 -11.53 6.38
N ALA A 67 0.94 -10.68 5.40
CA ALA A 67 0.05 -11.03 4.29
C ALA A 67 0.57 -12.22 3.46
N LEU A 68 1.90 -12.31 3.28
CA LEU A 68 2.53 -13.46 2.61
C LEU A 68 2.38 -14.77 3.39
N LYS A 69 2.43 -14.72 4.73
CA LYS A 69 2.32 -15.91 5.60
C LYS A 69 0.88 -16.33 5.87
N HIS A 70 -0.04 -15.37 5.79
CA HIS A 70 -1.46 -15.57 6.11
C HIS A 70 -2.35 -15.14 4.94
N PRO A 71 -2.34 -15.89 3.81
CA PRO A 71 -3.13 -15.52 2.65
C PRO A 71 -4.63 -15.48 2.98
N SER A 72 -5.29 -14.37 2.63
CA SER A 72 -6.72 -14.16 2.83
C SER A 72 -7.29 -13.32 1.69
N LYS A 73 -8.61 -13.41 1.47
CA LYS A 73 -9.32 -12.51 0.55
C LYS A 73 -9.31 -11.04 1.03
N HIS A 74 -9.00 -10.82 2.31
CA HIS A 74 -8.92 -9.50 2.94
C HIS A 74 -7.50 -8.94 3.06
N PHE A 75 -6.47 -9.67 2.59
CA PHE A 75 -5.09 -9.19 2.54
C PHE A 75 -4.59 -9.04 1.11
N LEU A 76 -3.58 -8.18 0.93
CA LEU A 76 -2.91 -7.98 -0.36
C LEU A 76 -2.33 -9.29 -0.88
N LYS A 77 -2.49 -9.55 -2.18
CA LYS A 77 -1.68 -10.54 -2.88
C LYS A 77 -0.35 -9.91 -3.22
N VAL A 78 0.70 -10.46 -2.63
CA VAL A 78 2.08 -10.02 -2.85
C VAL A 78 2.75 -11.01 -3.80
N TYR A 79 3.20 -10.53 -4.96
CA TYR A 79 3.84 -11.38 -5.96
C TYR A 79 5.35 -11.44 -5.80
N LYS A 80 5.97 -10.32 -5.44
CA LYS A 80 7.42 -10.23 -5.24
C LYS A 80 7.74 -9.04 -4.33
N THR A 81 8.75 -9.19 -3.48
CA THR A 81 9.40 -8.08 -2.76
C THR A 81 10.87 -8.01 -3.15
N GLY A 82 11.48 -6.87 -2.98
CA GLY A 82 12.91 -6.71 -3.25
C GLY A 82 13.45 -5.35 -2.85
N LYS A 83 14.71 -5.15 -3.16
CA LYS A 83 15.43 -3.89 -2.90
C LYS A 83 16.03 -3.40 -4.20
N LEU A 84 16.02 -2.10 -4.39
CA LEU A 84 16.70 -1.40 -5.46
C LEU A 84 17.75 -0.49 -4.84
N THR A 85 18.99 -0.63 -5.24
CA THR A 85 20.08 0.24 -4.82
C THR A 85 20.36 1.24 -5.92
N LEU A 86 20.25 2.52 -5.60
CA LEU A 86 20.59 3.63 -6.49
C LEU A 86 21.88 4.24 -5.97
N ASN A 87 22.94 4.16 -6.76
CA ASN A 87 24.24 4.82 -6.48
C ASN A 87 24.27 6.16 -7.20
N LEU A 88 24.41 7.23 -6.47
CA LEU A 88 24.29 8.61 -6.93
C LEU A 88 25.50 9.38 -6.44
N ASN A 89 26.49 9.56 -7.32
CA ASN A 89 27.74 10.23 -6.98
C ASN A 89 28.27 9.75 -5.60
N ASP A 90 28.11 10.54 -4.54
CA ASP A 90 28.59 10.24 -3.19
C ASP A 90 27.53 9.63 -2.26
N LYS A 91 26.32 9.34 -2.76
CA LYS A 91 25.21 8.82 -1.95
C LYS A 91 24.65 7.52 -2.54
N THR A 92 24.37 6.59 -1.66
CA THR A 92 23.65 5.35 -1.99
C THR A 92 22.25 5.39 -1.38
N LEU A 93 21.22 5.35 -2.20
CA LEU A 93 19.84 5.20 -1.76
C LEU A 93 19.40 3.75 -1.92
N LYS A 94 18.84 3.20 -0.88
CA LYS A 94 18.22 1.88 -0.89
C LYS A 94 16.70 2.05 -0.87
N LEU A 95 16.06 1.76 -2.00
CA LEU A 95 14.61 1.66 -2.10
C LEU A 95 14.18 0.21 -1.89
N LYS A 96 13.11 0.02 -1.16
CA LYS A 96 12.42 -1.27 -1.08
C LYS A 96 11.20 -1.22 -1.98
N TYR A 97 10.77 -2.37 -2.49
CA TYR A 97 9.57 -2.46 -3.31
C TYR A 97 8.79 -3.74 -3.05
N ALA A 98 7.49 -3.66 -3.30
CA ALA A 98 6.62 -4.82 -3.44
C ALA A 98 5.86 -4.74 -4.77
N LYS A 99 5.81 -5.85 -5.50
CA LYS A 99 4.87 -6.09 -6.59
C LYS A 99 3.64 -6.72 -5.97
N ILE A 100 2.54 -6.03 -6.07
CA ILE A 100 1.26 -6.42 -5.46
C ILE A 100 0.16 -6.36 -6.51
N GLU A 101 -0.96 -6.99 -6.21
CA GLU A 101 -2.13 -6.88 -7.08
C GLU A 101 -2.60 -5.42 -7.20
N LYS A 102 -3.17 -5.11 -8.36
CA LYS A 102 -3.89 -3.86 -8.57
C LYS A 102 -5.31 -4.04 -8.04
N LEU A 103 -5.70 -3.15 -7.15
CA LEU A 103 -7.03 -3.11 -6.53
C LEU A 103 -7.74 -1.82 -6.89
N ASP A 104 -9.05 -1.84 -6.81
CA ASP A 104 -9.89 -0.66 -6.98
C ASP A 104 -9.93 0.13 -5.67
N ARG A 105 -10.13 1.45 -5.78
CA ARG A 105 -10.32 2.29 -4.60
C ARG A 105 -11.70 2.03 -4.00
N THR A 106 -11.79 2.15 -2.69
CA THR A 106 -13.07 2.21 -1.98
C THR A 106 -13.60 3.63 -2.01
N GLU A 107 -14.93 3.73 -1.97
CA GLU A 107 -15.66 4.98 -1.78
C GLU A 107 -16.38 4.97 -0.42
N MET A 108 -16.81 6.14 0.03
CA MET A 108 -17.43 6.30 1.36
C MET A 108 -18.73 5.46 1.53
N PHE A 109 -19.42 5.18 0.42
CA PHE A 109 -20.68 4.45 0.41
C PHE A 109 -20.56 2.99 -0.02
N ASP A 110 -19.32 2.49 -0.15
CA ASP A 110 -19.11 1.08 -0.48
C ASP A 110 -19.64 0.17 0.63
N GLU A 111 -20.34 -0.89 0.21
CA GLU A 111 -21.02 -1.83 1.09
C GLU A 111 -20.46 -3.25 0.95
N PHE A 112 -20.50 -3.99 2.03
CA PHE A 112 -20.36 -5.44 2.02
C PHE A 112 -21.53 -6.08 1.24
N SER A 113 -21.38 -7.32 0.80
CA SER A 113 -22.45 -8.05 0.11
C SER A 113 -23.74 -8.16 0.94
N SER A 114 -23.61 -8.06 2.26
CA SER A 114 -24.72 -7.96 3.21
C SER A 114 -25.43 -6.61 3.22
N GLY A 115 -24.92 -5.57 2.52
CA GLY A 115 -25.43 -4.21 2.50
C GLY A 115 -25.10 -3.40 3.76
N ILE A 116 -24.07 -3.78 4.52
CA ILE A 116 -23.51 -3.00 5.61
C ILE A 116 -22.37 -2.15 5.03
N LYS A 117 -22.31 -0.86 5.37
CA LYS A 117 -21.29 0.04 4.85
C LYS A 117 -19.93 -0.26 5.44
N LEU A 118 -18.89 -0.18 4.60
CA LEU A 118 -17.51 -0.31 5.05
C LEU A 118 -17.18 0.70 6.16
N SER A 119 -17.62 1.96 6.00
CA SER A 119 -17.37 3.02 6.98
C SER A 119 -17.96 2.71 8.36
N GLU A 120 -19.11 2.05 8.44
CA GLU A 120 -19.74 1.65 9.70
C GLU A 120 -18.89 0.56 10.39
N VAL A 121 -18.42 -0.43 9.64
CA VAL A 121 -17.56 -1.50 10.18
C VAL A 121 -16.19 -0.95 10.63
N LEU A 122 -15.59 -0.02 9.89
CA LEU A 122 -14.33 0.60 10.28
C LEU A 122 -14.51 1.44 11.56
N HIS A 123 -15.58 2.23 11.65
CA HIS A 123 -15.90 2.98 12.85
C HIS A 123 -16.12 2.08 14.07
N PHE A 124 -16.83 0.96 13.91
CA PHE A 124 -16.97 -0.04 14.96
C PHE A 124 -15.60 -0.57 15.41
N ILE A 125 -14.73 -0.96 14.48
CA ILE A 125 -13.37 -1.46 14.80
C ILE A 125 -12.55 -0.41 15.55
N GLU A 126 -12.65 0.86 15.15
CA GLU A 126 -11.96 1.98 15.81
C GLU A 126 -12.49 2.24 17.22
N SER A 127 -13.78 2.00 17.46
CA SER A 127 -14.44 2.23 18.76
C SER A 127 -14.10 1.21 19.84
N ILE A 128 -13.52 0.06 19.48
CA ILE A 128 -13.20 -1.04 20.38
C ILE A 128 -11.69 -1.16 20.63
N ASP A 129 -11.33 -1.61 21.84
CA ASP A 129 -9.93 -1.90 22.17
C ASP A 129 -9.56 -3.32 21.74
N LEU A 130 -8.94 -3.43 20.57
CA LEU A 130 -8.48 -4.71 20.02
C LEU A 130 -7.36 -5.37 20.84
N ASN A 131 -6.66 -4.62 21.71
CA ASN A 131 -5.61 -5.19 22.58
C ASN A 131 -6.23 -5.94 23.76
N ILE A 132 -7.29 -5.40 24.33
CA ILE A 132 -7.95 -5.91 25.54
C ILE A 132 -8.97 -6.99 25.21
N LEU A 133 -9.79 -6.77 24.17
CA LEU A 133 -10.90 -7.66 23.87
C LEU A 133 -10.45 -8.94 23.18
N LYS A 134 -11.11 -10.04 23.52
CA LYS A 134 -10.95 -11.32 22.84
C LYS A 134 -11.89 -11.41 21.64
N LEU A 135 -11.48 -12.14 20.60
CA LEU A 135 -12.26 -12.28 19.37
C LEU A 135 -13.74 -12.67 19.59
N PRO A 136 -14.10 -13.66 20.42
CA PRO A 136 -15.52 -13.99 20.63
C PRO A 136 -16.33 -12.79 21.13
N HIS A 137 -15.80 -12.01 22.09
CA HIS A 137 -16.49 -10.83 22.60
C HIS A 137 -16.63 -9.72 21.55
N ILE A 138 -15.62 -9.54 20.69
CA ILE A 138 -15.70 -8.61 19.56
C ILE A 138 -16.81 -9.03 18.58
N LEU A 139 -16.91 -10.31 18.27
CA LEU A 139 -17.95 -10.83 17.39
C LEU A 139 -19.36 -10.71 18.00
N ASP A 140 -19.48 -10.87 19.32
CA ASP A 140 -20.74 -10.63 20.05
C ASP A 140 -21.15 -9.14 19.96
N LEU A 141 -20.22 -8.21 20.18
CA LEU A 141 -20.47 -6.78 20.02
C LEU A 141 -20.84 -6.43 18.55
N ALA A 142 -20.10 -6.96 17.58
CA ALA A 142 -20.41 -6.76 16.18
C ALA A 142 -21.76 -7.35 15.77
N THR A 143 -22.14 -8.49 16.38
CA THR A 143 -23.47 -9.08 16.18
C THR A 143 -24.56 -8.15 16.68
N ASN A 144 -24.40 -7.53 17.84
CA ASN A 144 -25.37 -6.57 18.35
C ASN A 144 -25.49 -5.32 17.47
N GLU A 145 -24.38 -4.85 16.90
CA GLU A 145 -24.33 -3.66 16.03
C GLU A 145 -24.88 -3.93 14.63
N PHE A 146 -24.43 -5.02 14.00
CA PHE A 146 -24.69 -5.31 12.58
C PHE A 146 -25.68 -6.47 12.35
N ASN A 147 -26.47 -6.79 13.36
CA ASN A 147 -27.40 -7.92 13.30
C ASN A 147 -28.37 -7.82 12.13
N LYS A 148 -28.31 -8.83 11.27
CA LYS A 148 -29.36 -9.08 10.28
C LYS A 148 -29.95 -10.48 10.53
N ASN A 149 -31.24 -10.52 10.89
CA ASN A 149 -31.95 -11.79 11.14
C ASN A 149 -31.35 -12.66 12.27
N GLY A 150 -30.83 -12.04 13.34
CA GLY A 150 -30.27 -12.76 14.48
C GLY A 150 -28.84 -13.23 14.31
N LYS A 151 -28.11 -12.83 13.24
CA LYS A 151 -26.75 -13.26 12.95
C LYS A 151 -25.89 -12.13 12.39
N LEU A 152 -24.61 -12.09 12.76
CA LEU A 152 -23.62 -11.27 12.09
C LEU A 152 -23.40 -11.82 10.67
N PRO A 153 -23.48 -10.97 9.61
CA PRO A 153 -23.19 -11.40 8.25
C PRO A 153 -21.78 -11.96 8.08
N ASP A 154 -21.64 -13.05 7.32
CA ASP A 154 -20.40 -13.78 7.19
C ASP A 154 -19.26 -12.93 6.58
N ASP A 155 -19.59 -12.06 5.60
CA ASP A 155 -18.62 -11.16 4.95
C ASP A 155 -18.07 -10.10 5.91
N VAL A 156 -18.88 -9.56 6.81
CA VAL A 156 -18.48 -8.64 7.87
C VAL A 156 -17.68 -9.37 8.95
N SER A 157 -18.16 -10.54 9.37
CA SER A 157 -17.49 -11.39 10.36
C SER A 157 -16.08 -11.76 9.93
N GLU A 158 -15.91 -12.22 8.69
CA GLU A 158 -14.58 -12.56 8.16
C GLU A 158 -13.65 -11.35 8.10
N PHE A 159 -14.15 -10.18 7.70
CA PHE A 159 -13.33 -8.96 7.67
C PHE A 159 -12.84 -8.61 9.08
N ILE A 160 -13.72 -8.60 10.09
CA ILE A 160 -13.39 -8.33 11.49
C ILE A 160 -12.37 -9.34 12.03
N ILE A 161 -12.54 -10.63 11.74
CA ILE A 161 -11.59 -11.70 12.14
C ILE A 161 -10.20 -11.44 11.55
N ASN A 162 -10.11 -11.04 10.28
CA ASN A 162 -8.84 -10.75 9.64
C ASN A 162 -8.17 -9.50 10.23
N VAL A 163 -8.93 -8.43 10.49
CA VAL A 163 -8.43 -7.23 11.18
C VAL A 163 -7.91 -7.59 12.57
N TYR A 164 -8.67 -8.35 13.35
CA TYR A 164 -8.25 -8.79 14.68
C TYR A 164 -6.96 -9.62 14.64
N SER A 165 -6.87 -10.58 13.72
CA SER A 165 -5.70 -11.45 13.57
C SER A 165 -4.45 -10.63 13.21
N LEU A 166 -4.60 -9.68 12.31
CA LEU A 166 -3.55 -8.75 11.92
C LEU A 166 -3.13 -7.86 13.10
N HIS A 167 -4.11 -7.31 13.85
CA HIS A 167 -3.83 -6.45 15.00
C HIS A 167 -3.10 -7.22 16.12
N LYS A 168 -3.48 -8.47 16.40
CA LYS A 168 -2.76 -9.32 17.37
C LYS A 168 -1.32 -9.64 16.96
N ALA A 169 -1.02 -9.63 15.67
CA ALA A 169 0.34 -9.87 15.18
C ALA A 169 1.23 -8.63 15.19
N LEU A 170 0.66 -7.45 14.94
CA LEU A 170 1.41 -6.22 14.65
C LEU A 170 1.04 -5.02 15.51
N GLY A 171 -0.12 -5.03 16.19
CA GLY A 171 -0.68 -3.86 16.88
C GLY A 171 0.16 -3.34 18.03
N ASP A 172 0.93 -4.20 18.71
CA ASP A 172 1.82 -3.77 19.79
C ASP A 172 3.08 -3.04 19.29
N LYS A 173 3.37 -3.14 17.98
CA LYS A 173 4.60 -2.61 17.39
C LYS A 173 4.38 -1.33 16.59
N HIS A 174 3.19 -1.16 16.05
CA HIS A 174 2.86 -0.12 15.08
C HIS A 174 1.53 0.53 15.41
N ASN A 175 1.39 1.80 15.01
CA ASN A 175 0.14 2.51 15.20
C ASN A 175 -0.90 2.08 14.17
N PHE A 176 -2.06 1.69 14.65
CA PHE A 176 -3.17 1.26 13.80
C PHE A 176 -3.78 2.47 13.06
N ASP A 177 -3.91 2.35 11.75
CA ASP A 177 -4.42 3.40 10.84
C ASP A 177 -5.31 2.77 9.77
N LEU A 178 -6.38 2.12 10.21
CA LEU A 178 -7.31 1.45 9.33
C LEU A 178 -8.51 2.35 9.04
N ASP A 179 -8.40 3.17 8.00
CA ASP A 179 -9.50 3.97 7.46
C ASP A 179 -9.86 3.55 6.03
N THR A 180 -10.86 4.20 5.42
CA THR A 180 -11.32 3.89 4.06
C THR A 180 -10.22 4.07 3.00
N ARG A 181 -9.21 4.92 3.21
CA ARG A 181 -8.09 5.12 2.28
C ARG A 181 -7.13 3.94 2.28
N ASN A 182 -7.08 3.22 3.40
CA ASN A 182 -6.20 2.08 3.66
C ASN A 182 -6.90 0.73 3.39
N VAL A 183 -8.15 0.78 2.90
CA VAL A 183 -8.90 -0.38 2.44
C VAL A 183 -9.23 -0.21 0.96
N LEU A 184 -8.97 -1.23 0.16
CA LEU A 184 -9.21 -1.27 -1.28
C LEU A 184 -10.18 -2.40 -1.63
N LYS A 185 -10.56 -2.54 -2.91
CA LYS A 185 -11.52 -3.56 -3.36
C LYS A 185 -10.89 -4.57 -4.32
N ARG A 186 -11.22 -5.84 -4.11
CA ARG A 186 -11.04 -6.95 -5.04
C ARG A 186 -12.42 -7.50 -5.39
N GLY A 187 -13.04 -6.97 -6.44
CA GLY A 187 -14.45 -7.23 -6.72
C GLY A 187 -15.31 -6.81 -5.53
N ASN A 188 -16.06 -7.75 -4.95
CA ASN A 188 -16.92 -7.48 -3.80
C ASN A 188 -16.22 -7.63 -2.43
N ASN A 189 -14.93 -7.92 -2.41
CA ASN A 189 -14.21 -8.09 -1.15
C ASN A 189 -13.39 -6.85 -0.82
N PHE A 190 -13.47 -6.41 0.42
CA PHE A 190 -12.59 -5.37 0.96
C PHE A 190 -11.24 -5.96 1.33
N VAL A 191 -10.16 -5.26 0.95
CA VAL A 191 -8.78 -5.69 1.13
C VAL A 191 -8.02 -4.63 1.91
N ILE A 192 -7.50 -5.00 3.05
CA ILE A 192 -6.62 -4.17 3.86
C ILE A 192 -5.33 -3.93 3.08
N SER A 193 -4.94 -2.68 2.87
CA SER A 193 -3.82 -2.32 2.01
C SER A 193 -2.64 -1.65 2.73
N ASP A 194 -2.92 -0.85 3.75
CA ASP A 194 -1.90 -0.07 4.48
C ASP A 194 -2.36 0.23 5.92
N PRO A 195 -2.52 -0.79 6.79
CA PRO A 195 -3.28 -0.69 8.04
C PRO A 195 -2.51 -0.06 9.21
N TYR A 196 -1.22 0.24 9.03
CA TYR A 196 -0.35 0.73 10.10
C TYR A 196 0.62 1.79 9.61
N TYR A 197 1.03 2.67 10.54
CA TYR A 197 2.19 3.52 10.35
C TYR A 197 3.17 3.35 11.52
N SER A 198 4.43 3.70 11.26
CA SER A 198 5.49 3.70 12.28
C SER A 198 6.11 5.09 12.38
N PHE A 199 6.39 5.55 13.60
CA PHE A 199 7.15 6.79 13.81
C PHE A 199 8.59 6.70 13.27
N ASN A 200 9.08 5.50 12.99
CA ASN A 200 10.39 5.26 12.38
C ASN A 200 10.33 5.22 10.84
N SER A 201 9.15 5.40 10.24
CA SER A 201 9.02 5.50 8.79
C SER A 201 9.66 6.79 8.30
N VAL A 202 10.42 6.69 7.20
CA VAL A 202 11.07 7.84 6.57
C VAL A 202 10.14 8.37 5.48
N PRO A 203 9.64 9.61 5.61
CA PRO A 203 8.81 10.22 4.58
C PRO A 203 9.55 10.31 3.24
N LEU A 204 8.83 10.10 2.14
CA LEU A 204 9.40 10.33 0.80
C LEU A 204 9.85 11.78 0.61
N THR A 205 9.22 12.73 1.29
CA THR A 205 9.58 14.14 1.27
C THR A 205 10.95 14.43 1.88
N ASP A 206 11.43 13.60 2.80
CA ASP A 206 12.75 13.76 3.42
C ASP A 206 13.87 13.23 2.51
N VAL A 207 13.52 12.43 1.52
CA VAL A 207 14.44 11.85 0.53
C VAL A 207 14.32 12.56 -0.81
N VAL A 208 13.12 13.07 -1.10
CA VAL A 208 12.75 13.77 -2.33
C VAL A 208 12.43 15.20 -1.94
N ASP A 209 13.10 16.20 -2.54
CA ASP A 209 12.82 17.60 -2.22
C ASP A 209 11.37 17.98 -2.53
N ARG A 210 10.93 19.08 -1.90
CA ARG A 210 9.55 19.54 -1.94
C ARG A 210 9.07 19.81 -3.38
N ASP A 211 9.92 20.37 -4.23
CA ASP A 211 9.54 20.72 -5.60
C ASP A 211 9.37 19.48 -6.47
N THR A 212 10.23 18.48 -6.27
CA THR A 212 10.11 17.17 -6.89
C THR A 212 8.87 16.42 -6.42
N TYR A 213 8.56 16.44 -5.13
CA TYR A 213 7.32 15.89 -4.60
C TYR A 213 6.09 16.56 -5.24
N TRP A 214 6.10 17.89 -5.38
CA TRP A 214 5.03 18.65 -6.05
C TRP A 214 4.94 18.36 -7.55
N LEU A 215 6.06 18.24 -8.24
CA LEU A 215 6.09 17.83 -9.65
C LEU A 215 5.52 16.44 -9.85
N LEU A 216 5.91 15.49 -8.99
CA LEU A 216 5.36 14.14 -8.97
C LEU A 216 3.85 14.15 -8.71
N THR A 217 3.35 15.01 -7.82
CA THR A 217 1.92 15.15 -7.54
C THR A 217 1.16 15.89 -8.64
N LYS A 218 1.75 16.87 -9.32
CA LYS A 218 1.14 17.59 -10.45
C LYS A 218 1.04 16.73 -11.70
N GLN A 219 2.06 15.93 -12.01
CA GLN A 219 2.02 15.04 -13.17
C GLN A 219 0.90 14.00 -13.09
N ILE A 220 0.44 13.61 -11.87
CA ILE A 220 -0.74 12.76 -11.71
C ILE A 220 -1.99 13.44 -12.28
N LYS A 221 -2.11 14.75 -12.15
CA LYS A 221 -3.31 15.49 -12.57
C LYS A 221 -3.32 15.82 -14.06
N GLN A 222 -2.19 15.75 -14.76
CA GLN A 222 -2.06 16.27 -16.13
C GLN A 222 -1.82 15.23 -17.22
N ASN A 223 -1.39 13.98 -16.91
CA ASN A 223 -0.97 13.06 -17.96
C ASN A 223 -1.87 11.85 -18.16
N ASN A 224 -2.80 11.98 -19.11
CA ASN A 224 -3.47 10.87 -19.81
C ASN A 224 -2.67 10.34 -21.04
N THR A 225 -1.39 10.63 -21.16
CA THR A 225 -0.60 10.27 -22.36
C THR A 225 0.35 9.09 -22.09
N PRO A 226 0.35 8.03 -22.90
CA PRO A 226 1.23 6.88 -22.70
C PRO A 226 2.68 7.19 -23.11
N ILE A 227 3.63 6.85 -22.25
CA ILE A 227 5.07 7.00 -22.50
C ILE A 227 5.63 5.70 -23.12
N LYS A 228 6.42 5.82 -24.18
CA LYS A 228 7.04 4.70 -24.90
C LYS A 228 8.03 3.90 -24.05
N SER A 229 8.01 2.58 -24.22
CA SER A 229 8.65 1.55 -23.40
C SER A 229 10.18 1.53 -23.42
N VAL A 230 10.79 1.33 -22.25
CA VAL A 230 12.16 0.82 -22.06
C VAL A 230 12.10 -0.45 -21.22
N SER A 231 12.85 -1.49 -21.60
CA SER A 231 12.86 -2.78 -20.90
C SER A 231 13.71 -2.74 -19.63
N LEU A 232 13.13 -3.18 -18.52
CA LEU A 232 13.83 -3.41 -17.26
C LEU A 232 13.84 -4.91 -16.96
N SER A 233 15.00 -5.48 -16.64
CA SER A 233 15.11 -6.79 -16.02
C SER A 233 15.25 -6.60 -14.51
N TRP A 234 14.62 -7.48 -13.74
CA TRP A 234 14.60 -7.46 -12.28
C TRP A 234 15.21 -8.79 -11.82
N ASP A 235 16.17 -8.74 -10.94
CA ASP A 235 16.67 -9.91 -10.22
C ASP A 235 15.78 -10.25 -9.03
#